data_de18aa28e270acbe9a51dd0127143bcf
#
_entry.id   de18aa28e270acbe9a51dd0127143bcf
#
_cell.length_a   1.000
_cell.length_b   1.000
_cell.length_c   1.000
_cell.angle_alpha   90.00
_cell.angle_beta   90.00
_cell.angle_gamma   90.00
#
_symmetry.space_group_name_H-M   'P 1'
#
loop_
_entity.id
_entity.type
_entity.pdbx_description
1 polymer ?
#
loop_
_entity_poly.entity_id
_entity_poly.type
_entity_poly.pdbx_seq_one_letter_code
_entity_poly.pdbx_strand_id
1 'polypeptide(L)'
;MAIGVKVMERPLERVSYVRSTLKGMAVTLKHLVDPHKVTMEYPETKWDLSPRWRGTHRMLTTEDGKAKCVACGLCPTVCPANCIKLTPGEDEQGNRYPLVFEIDEFRCIFCGYCQEVCPEEAIHMGRHYENAEYSRDRFVYDLERLTSQTHPVSELWDPADPRGE
;
A
#
# COMPACT_ATOMS: atom_id res chain seq x y z
N MET A 1 14.15 -30.90 14.28
CA MET A 1 15.13 -31.18 13.22
C MET A 1 15.97 -29.92 13.02
N ALA A 2 17.30 -29.99 13.27
CA ALA A 2 18.19 -28.85 13.04
C ALA A 2 18.47 -28.76 11.54
N ILE A 3 18.14 -27.61 10.93
CA ILE A 3 18.47 -27.34 9.53
C ILE A 3 19.98 -27.12 9.47
N GLY A 4 20.72 -28.11 8.94
CA GLY A 4 22.15 -28.00 8.75
C GLY A 4 22.46 -26.92 7.71
N VAL A 5 23.01 -25.81 8.15
CA VAL A 5 23.52 -24.77 7.25
C VAL A 5 24.80 -25.29 6.60
N LYS A 6 24.76 -25.55 5.29
CA LYS A 6 25.96 -25.91 4.51
C LYS A 6 26.82 -24.66 4.33
N VAL A 7 27.86 -24.55 5.14
CA VAL A 7 28.87 -23.48 4.95
C VAL A 7 29.69 -23.83 3.71
N MET A 8 29.54 -23.05 2.64
CA MET A 8 30.40 -23.14 1.46
C MET A 8 31.69 -22.38 1.73
N GLU A 9 32.79 -23.11 1.94
CA GLU A 9 34.12 -22.53 2.00
C GLU A 9 34.49 -21.99 0.61
N ARG A 10 34.73 -20.70 0.52
CA ARG A 10 35.26 -20.11 -0.72
C ARG A 10 36.74 -20.46 -0.82
N PRO A 11 37.19 -21.03 -1.95
CA PRO A 11 38.60 -21.24 -2.17
C PRO A 11 39.30 -19.88 -2.13
N LEU A 12 40.39 -19.79 -1.35
CA LEU A 12 41.27 -18.61 -1.28
C LEU A 12 42.05 -18.52 -2.59
N GLU A 13 41.42 -18.18 -3.70
CA GLU A 13 42.15 -17.80 -4.90
C GLU A 13 42.93 -16.51 -4.64
N ARG A 14 44.20 -16.49 -5.03
CA ARG A 14 45.02 -15.28 -5.01
C ARG A 14 44.37 -14.24 -5.94
N VAL A 15 43.60 -13.33 -5.36
CA VAL A 15 42.96 -12.25 -6.10
C VAL A 15 44.04 -11.25 -6.52
N SER A 16 44.28 -11.13 -7.83
CA SER A 16 45.14 -10.07 -8.35
C SER A 16 44.42 -8.73 -8.20
N TYR A 17 44.81 -7.90 -7.25
CA TYR A 17 44.21 -6.60 -6.97
C TYR A 17 44.15 -5.71 -8.22
N VAL A 18 45.21 -5.66 -9.01
CA VAL A 18 45.29 -4.86 -10.24
C VAL A 18 44.21 -5.31 -11.25
N ARG A 19 44.11 -6.62 -11.48
CA ARG A 19 43.11 -7.17 -12.42
C ARG A 19 41.69 -6.92 -11.94
N SER A 20 41.43 -7.06 -10.65
CA SER A 20 40.12 -6.82 -10.05
C SER A 20 39.72 -5.33 -10.12
N THR A 21 40.67 -4.43 -9.87
CA THR A 21 40.45 -2.99 -9.97
C THR A 21 40.17 -2.57 -11.41
N LEU A 22 40.96 -3.03 -12.38
CA LEU A 22 40.74 -2.74 -13.80
C LEU A 22 39.39 -3.28 -14.29
N LYS A 23 39.01 -4.48 -13.83
CA LYS A 23 37.68 -5.05 -14.16
C LYS A 23 36.54 -4.20 -13.56
N GLY A 24 36.67 -3.74 -12.32
CA GLY A 24 35.70 -2.86 -11.67
C GLY A 24 35.57 -1.52 -12.41
N MET A 25 36.71 -0.91 -12.78
CA MET A 25 36.71 0.34 -13.56
C MET A 25 36.08 0.16 -14.94
N ALA A 26 36.31 -0.96 -15.60
CA ALA A 26 35.69 -1.26 -16.90
C ALA A 26 34.16 -1.40 -16.79
N VAL A 27 33.64 -1.96 -15.68
CA VAL A 27 32.20 -2.06 -15.44
C VAL A 27 31.59 -0.67 -15.24
N THR A 28 32.22 0.18 -14.43
CA THR A 28 31.73 1.56 -14.19
C THR A 28 31.78 2.39 -15.47
N LEU A 29 32.84 2.27 -16.25
CA LEU A 29 32.97 2.96 -17.56
C LEU A 29 31.89 2.49 -18.54
N LYS A 30 31.58 1.20 -18.56
CA LYS A 30 30.48 0.66 -19.39
C LYS A 30 29.15 1.34 -19.00
N HIS A 31 28.83 1.42 -17.71
CA HIS A 31 27.60 2.07 -17.26
C HIS A 31 27.58 3.58 -17.50
N LEU A 32 28.73 4.24 -17.56
CA LEU A 32 28.80 5.65 -17.92
C LEU A 32 28.40 5.90 -19.38
N VAL A 33 28.77 4.99 -20.27
CA VAL A 33 28.51 5.11 -21.73
C VAL A 33 27.16 4.49 -22.10
N ASP A 34 26.61 3.59 -21.27
CA ASP A 34 25.33 2.92 -21.52
C ASP A 34 24.18 3.94 -21.41
N PRO A 35 23.39 4.13 -22.49
CA PRO A 35 22.25 5.04 -22.47
C PRO A 35 21.07 4.54 -21.62
N HIS A 36 21.08 3.26 -21.20
CA HIS A 36 20.00 2.68 -20.43
C HIS A 36 20.07 3.13 -18.96
N LYS A 37 19.28 4.15 -18.63
CA LYS A 37 19.14 4.65 -17.25
C LYS A 37 18.09 3.83 -16.52
N VAL A 38 18.45 3.34 -15.34
CA VAL A 38 17.51 2.63 -14.43
C VAL A 38 16.74 3.62 -13.56
N THR A 39 17.26 4.83 -13.39
CA THR A 39 16.64 5.89 -12.57
C THR A 39 15.37 6.39 -13.22
N MET A 40 14.30 6.42 -12.43
CA MET A 40 13.03 7.01 -12.85
C MET A 40 13.06 8.53 -12.62
N GLU A 41 12.65 9.26 -13.62
CA GLU A 41 12.56 10.73 -13.60
C GLU A 41 11.14 11.11 -13.12
N TYR A 42 10.89 11.03 -11.81
CA TYR A 42 9.66 11.53 -11.21
C TYR A 42 9.70 13.08 -11.17
N PRO A 43 8.64 13.83 -11.53
CA PRO A 43 7.27 13.35 -11.78
C PRO A 43 6.94 13.03 -13.26
N GLU A 44 7.89 13.22 -14.20
CA GLU A 44 7.67 13.03 -15.64
C GLU A 44 7.33 11.56 -15.95
N THR A 45 8.02 10.65 -15.27
CA THR A 45 7.77 9.22 -15.39
C THR A 45 7.34 8.67 -14.03
N LYS A 46 6.18 8.03 -13.96
CA LYS A 46 5.66 7.38 -12.74
C LYS A 46 5.83 5.87 -12.81
N TRP A 47 5.91 5.25 -11.62
CA TRP A 47 5.98 3.79 -11.51
C TRP A 47 4.71 3.14 -12.02
N ASP A 48 4.87 2.09 -12.80
CA ASP A 48 3.79 1.15 -13.05
C ASP A 48 3.60 0.30 -11.78
N LEU A 49 2.51 0.57 -11.06
CA LEU A 49 2.26 -0.03 -9.75
C LEU A 49 1.84 -1.48 -9.91
N SER A 50 2.44 -2.35 -9.10
CA SER A 50 2.00 -3.73 -8.99
C SER A 50 0.50 -3.79 -8.65
N PRO A 51 -0.27 -4.77 -9.17
CA PRO A 51 -1.66 -5.00 -8.78
C PRO A 51 -1.85 -5.20 -7.27
N ARG A 52 -0.82 -5.70 -6.58
CA ARG A 52 -0.81 -5.91 -5.13
C ARG A 52 -0.40 -4.68 -4.31
N TRP A 53 -0.28 -3.51 -4.96
CA TRP A 53 0.08 -2.29 -4.25
C TRP A 53 -1.02 -1.89 -3.28
N ARG A 54 -0.64 -1.51 -2.06
CA ARG A 54 -1.53 -1.01 -1.02
C ARG A 54 -1.28 0.48 -0.84
N GLY A 55 -2.13 1.29 -1.47
CA GLY A 55 -2.10 2.75 -1.33
C GLY A 55 -3.13 3.25 -0.32
N THR A 56 -3.54 4.51 -0.46
CA THR A 56 -4.48 5.16 0.46
C THR A 56 -5.84 4.46 0.52
N HIS A 57 -6.45 4.50 1.69
CA HIS A 57 -7.75 3.88 1.94
C HIS A 57 -8.87 4.62 1.22
N ARG A 58 -9.90 3.87 0.88
CA ARG A 58 -11.16 4.41 0.38
C ARG A 58 -12.33 3.59 0.91
N MET A 59 -13.48 4.23 1.02
CA MET A 59 -14.73 3.61 1.43
C MET A 59 -15.65 3.50 0.21
N LEU A 60 -16.13 2.28 -0.06
CA LEU A 60 -17.12 2.07 -1.11
C LEU A 60 -18.49 2.59 -0.67
N THR A 61 -19.23 3.08 -1.64
CA THR A 61 -20.60 3.56 -1.47
C THR A 61 -21.59 2.62 -2.16
N THR A 62 -22.81 2.61 -1.67
CA THR A 62 -23.96 2.00 -2.34
C THR A 62 -24.40 2.87 -3.52
N GLU A 63 -25.34 2.36 -4.33
CA GLU A 63 -25.95 3.13 -5.44
C GLU A 63 -26.61 4.43 -4.96
N ASP A 64 -27.10 4.45 -3.73
CA ASP A 64 -27.69 5.62 -3.07
C ASP A 64 -26.66 6.64 -2.56
N GLY A 65 -25.37 6.40 -2.78
CA GLY A 65 -24.27 7.27 -2.32
C GLY A 65 -23.93 7.16 -0.83
N LYS A 66 -24.56 6.23 -0.09
CA LYS A 66 -24.22 5.95 1.32
C LYS A 66 -23.03 5.02 1.42
N ALA A 67 -22.21 5.18 2.46
CA ALA A 67 -21.11 4.25 2.72
C ALA A 67 -21.65 2.82 2.95
N LYS A 68 -21.01 1.82 2.33
CA LYS A 68 -21.38 0.39 2.55
C LYS A 68 -21.09 -0.10 3.97
N CYS A 69 -20.35 0.69 4.75
CA CYS A 69 -19.93 0.33 6.09
C CYS A 69 -21.10 0.20 7.06
N VAL A 70 -21.24 -0.95 7.71
CA VAL A 70 -22.23 -1.24 8.75
C VAL A 70 -21.70 -1.03 10.17
N ALA A 71 -20.59 -0.34 10.32
CA ALA A 71 -19.99 -0.01 11.61
C ALA A 71 -19.80 -1.21 12.55
N CYS A 72 -19.38 -2.36 12.04
CA CYS A 72 -19.24 -3.61 12.81
C CYS A 72 -18.08 -3.59 13.80
N GLY A 73 -17.10 -2.68 13.68
CA GLY A 73 -15.99 -2.51 14.60
C GLY A 73 -14.81 -3.48 14.40
N LEU A 74 -14.82 -4.31 13.36
CA LEU A 74 -13.72 -5.28 13.13
C LEU A 74 -12.44 -4.60 12.65
N CYS A 75 -12.54 -3.59 11.77
CA CYS A 75 -11.36 -2.90 11.22
C CYS A 75 -10.52 -2.17 12.28
N PRO A 76 -11.06 -1.39 13.26
CA PRO A 76 -10.24 -0.83 14.32
C PRO A 76 -9.66 -1.89 15.26
N THR A 77 -10.40 -3.00 15.48
CA THR A 77 -9.94 -4.09 16.37
C THR A 77 -8.73 -4.84 15.80
N VAL A 78 -8.69 -5.08 14.48
CA VAL A 78 -7.59 -5.79 13.82
C VAL A 78 -6.39 -4.88 13.52
N CYS A 79 -6.56 -3.56 13.60
CA CYS A 79 -5.53 -2.61 13.21
C CYS A 79 -4.32 -2.64 14.16
N PRO A 80 -3.12 -3.05 13.70
CA PRO A 80 -1.93 -3.13 14.57
C PRO A 80 -1.41 -1.75 14.98
N ALA A 81 -1.74 -0.69 14.19
CA ALA A 81 -1.31 0.68 14.45
C ALA A 81 -2.33 1.51 15.24
N ASN A 82 -3.53 0.95 15.53
CA ASN A 82 -4.64 1.66 16.18
C ASN A 82 -4.93 3.03 15.52
N CYS A 83 -4.91 3.06 14.19
CA CYS A 83 -5.09 4.30 13.42
C CYS A 83 -6.54 4.54 12.96
N ILE A 84 -7.46 3.61 13.24
CA ILE A 84 -8.87 3.69 12.82
C ILE A 84 -9.74 4.02 14.03
N LYS A 85 -10.55 5.07 13.90
CA LYS A 85 -11.55 5.46 14.88
C LYS A 85 -12.94 5.27 14.25
N LEU A 86 -13.79 4.53 14.95
CA LEU A 86 -15.15 4.22 14.50
C LEU A 86 -16.12 4.46 15.64
N THR A 87 -17.17 5.25 15.36
CA THR A 87 -18.31 5.38 16.25
C THR A 87 -19.55 4.91 15.50
N PRO A 88 -20.23 3.83 15.94
CA PRO A 88 -21.43 3.36 15.30
C PRO A 88 -22.63 4.27 15.62
N GLY A 89 -23.52 4.41 14.65
CA GLY A 89 -24.86 4.96 14.78
C GLY A 89 -25.89 3.93 14.31
N GLU A 90 -27.16 4.17 14.64
CA GLU A 90 -28.31 3.37 14.17
C GLU A 90 -29.37 4.33 13.61
N ASP A 91 -29.96 3.94 12.48
CA ASP A 91 -31.07 4.67 11.90
C ASP A 91 -32.41 4.25 12.53
N GLU A 92 -33.49 4.93 12.16
CA GLU A 92 -34.86 4.62 12.66
C GLU A 92 -35.35 3.22 12.31
N GLN A 93 -34.71 2.59 11.30
CA GLN A 93 -35.04 1.23 10.85
C GLN A 93 -34.13 0.18 11.56
N GLY A 94 -33.21 0.60 12.43
CA GLY A 94 -32.29 -0.28 13.13
C GLY A 94 -31.06 -0.70 12.32
N ASN A 95 -30.83 -0.09 11.15
CA ASN A 95 -29.63 -0.34 10.38
C ASN A 95 -28.45 0.43 10.99
N ARG A 96 -27.33 -0.24 11.09
CA ARG A 96 -26.09 0.36 11.62
C ARG A 96 -25.31 1.07 10.52
N TYR A 97 -24.80 2.24 10.85
CA TYR A 97 -23.94 3.01 9.96
C TYR A 97 -22.81 3.69 10.77
N PRO A 98 -21.69 4.08 10.14
CA PRO A 98 -20.64 4.81 10.82
C PRO A 98 -21.05 6.28 11.02
N LEU A 99 -21.29 6.68 12.27
CA LEU A 99 -21.49 8.08 12.63
C LEU A 99 -20.18 8.86 12.51
N VAL A 100 -19.09 8.25 12.97
CA VAL A 100 -17.72 8.75 12.79
C VAL A 100 -16.88 7.61 12.27
N PHE A 101 -16.14 7.86 11.19
CA PHE A 101 -15.12 6.97 10.67
C PHE A 101 -13.91 7.81 10.27
N GLU A 102 -12.80 7.60 10.94
CA GLU A 102 -11.57 8.34 10.71
C GLU A 102 -10.39 7.36 10.62
N ILE A 103 -9.49 7.60 9.68
CA ILE A 103 -8.21 6.88 9.56
C ILE A 103 -7.07 7.89 9.65
N ASP A 104 -6.17 7.71 10.60
CA ASP A 104 -4.91 8.44 10.66
C ASP A 104 -3.91 7.76 9.71
N GLU A 105 -3.89 8.21 8.45
CA GLU A 105 -3.00 7.68 7.39
C GLU A 105 -1.51 7.87 7.71
N PHE A 106 -1.19 8.84 8.58
CA PHE A 106 0.19 9.07 9.02
C PHE A 106 0.70 7.98 9.97
N ARG A 107 -0.21 7.34 10.73
CA ARG A 107 0.10 6.20 11.60
C ARG A 107 -0.06 4.87 10.89
N CYS A 108 -0.79 4.85 9.80
CA CYS A 108 -1.09 3.63 9.07
C CYS A 108 0.19 3.00 8.51
N ILE A 109 0.30 1.68 8.64
CA ILE A 109 1.40 0.89 8.06
C ILE A 109 0.99 0.19 6.75
N PHE A 110 -0.19 0.49 6.22
CA PHE A 110 -0.71 -0.05 4.97
C PHE A 110 -0.68 -1.59 4.90
N CYS A 111 -0.95 -2.27 6.01
CA CYS A 111 -0.93 -3.74 6.09
C CYS A 111 -2.10 -4.42 5.37
N GLY A 112 -3.24 -3.73 5.19
CA GLY A 112 -4.41 -4.24 4.50
C GLY A 112 -5.37 -5.08 5.34
N TYR A 113 -5.08 -5.36 6.62
CA TYR A 113 -5.95 -6.19 7.46
C TYR A 113 -7.37 -5.63 7.63
N CYS A 114 -7.55 -4.30 7.60
CA CYS A 114 -8.86 -3.68 7.63
C CYS A 114 -9.72 -4.05 6.41
N GLN A 115 -9.13 -4.19 5.25
CA GLN A 115 -9.79 -4.68 4.04
C GLN A 115 -10.12 -6.16 4.15
N GLU A 116 -9.17 -6.99 4.57
CA GLU A 116 -9.34 -8.45 4.68
C GLU A 116 -10.43 -8.85 5.67
N VAL A 117 -10.59 -8.09 6.77
CA VAL A 117 -11.56 -8.41 7.83
C VAL A 117 -12.95 -7.86 7.57
N CYS A 118 -13.12 -6.98 6.58
CA CYS A 118 -14.39 -6.31 6.34
C CYS A 118 -15.43 -7.24 5.69
N PRO A 119 -16.54 -7.60 6.39
CA PRO A 119 -17.54 -8.51 5.84
C PRO A 119 -18.36 -7.90 4.70
N GLU A 120 -18.46 -6.56 4.66
CA GLU A 120 -19.22 -5.82 3.64
C GLU A 120 -18.33 -5.35 2.48
N GLU A 121 -17.03 -5.69 2.52
CA GLU A 121 -16.06 -5.19 1.54
C GLU A 121 -16.15 -3.67 1.34
N ALA A 122 -16.44 -2.95 2.44
CA ALA A 122 -16.70 -1.52 2.39
C ALA A 122 -15.40 -0.70 2.33
N ILE A 123 -14.34 -1.16 3.00
CA ILE A 123 -13.04 -0.48 3.02
C ILE A 123 -12.05 -1.19 2.09
N HIS A 124 -11.43 -0.42 1.23
CA HIS A 124 -10.44 -0.91 0.26
C HIS A 124 -9.16 -0.10 0.31
N MET A 125 -8.04 -0.75 -0.01
CA MET A 125 -6.75 -0.10 -0.25
C MET A 125 -6.68 0.27 -1.74
N GLY A 126 -6.63 1.56 -2.03
CA GLY A 126 -6.48 2.06 -3.40
C GLY A 126 -5.06 1.90 -3.94
N ARG A 127 -4.86 2.33 -5.20
CA ARG A 127 -3.52 2.36 -5.83
C ARG A 127 -2.83 3.72 -5.66
N HIS A 128 -3.52 4.71 -5.11
CA HIS A 128 -2.97 6.05 -4.93
C HIS A 128 -1.86 6.05 -3.86
N TYR A 129 -0.69 6.59 -4.21
CA TYR A 129 0.48 6.66 -3.34
C TYR A 129 1.03 8.07 -3.14
N GLU A 130 0.54 9.04 -3.91
CA GLU A 130 0.97 10.43 -3.83
C GLU A 130 0.28 11.13 -2.65
N ASN A 131 0.57 10.67 -1.45
CA ASN A 131 -0.02 11.16 -0.22
C ASN A 131 0.98 12.05 0.53
N ALA A 132 1.11 13.30 0.09
CA ALA A 132 1.97 14.30 0.70
C ALA A 132 1.16 15.53 1.11
N GLU A 133 1.29 15.94 2.37
CA GLU A 133 0.55 17.05 2.94
C GLU A 133 1.47 17.94 3.79
N TYR A 134 1.12 19.23 3.92
CA TYR A 134 1.90 20.20 4.70
C TYR A 134 1.65 20.13 6.21
N SER A 135 0.53 19.57 6.64
CA SER A 135 0.18 19.44 8.06
C SER A 135 -0.29 18.03 8.39
N ARG A 136 -0.03 17.61 9.63
CA ARG A 136 -0.42 16.30 10.11
C ARG A 136 -1.95 16.09 10.12
N ASP A 137 -2.71 17.12 10.42
CA ASP A 137 -4.17 17.02 10.54
C ASP A 137 -4.83 16.60 9.23
N ARG A 138 -4.18 16.91 8.09
CA ARG A 138 -4.66 16.53 6.77
C ARG A 138 -4.47 15.04 6.45
N PHE A 139 -3.71 14.32 7.26
CA PHE A 139 -3.60 12.86 7.15
C PHE A 139 -4.69 12.11 7.91
N VAL A 140 -5.57 12.79 8.62
CA VAL A 140 -6.76 12.19 9.18
C VAL A 140 -7.86 12.21 8.11
N TYR A 141 -8.12 11.04 7.57
CA TYR A 141 -9.15 10.85 6.54
C TYR A 141 -10.47 10.52 7.21
N ASP A 142 -11.39 11.44 7.10
CA ASP A 142 -12.77 11.27 7.54
C ASP A 142 -13.61 10.47 6.53
N LEU A 143 -14.84 10.16 6.89
CA LEU A 143 -15.75 9.38 6.05
C LEU A 143 -16.01 10.07 4.70
N GLU A 144 -16.14 11.39 4.69
CA GLU A 144 -16.39 12.17 3.48
C GLU A 144 -15.21 12.06 2.51
N ARG A 145 -13.99 12.25 3.00
CA ARG A 145 -12.77 12.11 2.20
C ARG A 145 -12.59 10.68 1.68
N LEU A 146 -12.86 9.68 2.52
CA LEU A 146 -12.75 8.27 2.13
C LEU A 146 -13.76 7.86 1.05
N THR A 147 -14.97 8.44 1.06
CA THR A 147 -16.00 8.17 0.05
C THR A 147 -15.82 9.00 -1.22
N SER A 148 -15.23 10.20 -1.12
CA SER A 148 -15.03 11.11 -2.26
C SER A 148 -13.88 10.68 -3.17
N GLN A 149 -13.02 9.76 -2.75
CA GLN A 149 -11.92 9.25 -3.58
C GLN A 149 -12.48 8.39 -4.70
N THR A 150 -12.95 9.05 -5.74
CA THR A 150 -13.56 8.46 -6.94
C THR A 150 -12.50 7.91 -7.90
N HIS A 151 -11.78 6.88 -7.49
CA HIS A 151 -11.11 6.04 -8.46
C HIS A 151 -12.07 4.93 -8.92
N PRO A 152 -12.16 4.65 -10.22
CA PRO A 152 -13.03 3.60 -10.71
C PRO A 152 -12.71 2.26 -10.03
N VAL A 153 -13.74 1.43 -9.84
CA VAL A 153 -13.59 0.09 -9.22
C VAL A 153 -12.56 -0.78 -9.95
N SER A 154 -12.36 -0.53 -11.26
CA SER A 154 -11.34 -1.17 -12.09
C SER A 154 -9.88 -0.94 -11.64
N GLU A 155 -9.63 0.05 -10.79
CA GLU A 155 -8.31 0.29 -10.19
C GLU A 155 -8.16 -0.38 -8.82
N LEU A 156 -9.21 -1.05 -8.34
CA LEU A 156 -9.14 -1.86 -7.12
C LEU A 156 -8.47 -3.20 -7.44
N TRP A 157 -7.70 -3.66 -6.48
CA TRP A 157 -7.21 -5.04 -6.51
C TRP A 157 -8.42 -5.99 -6.44
N ASP A 158 -8.63 -6.78 -7.49
CA ASP A 158 -9.59 -7.86 -7.50
C ASP A 158 -8.88 -9.14 -7.00
N PRO A 159 -9.32 -9.73 -5.86
CA PRO A 159 -8.75 -11.00 -5.39
C PRO A 159 -8.97 -12.15 -6.38
N ALA A 160 -9.99 -12.06 -7.25
CA ALA A 160 -10.23 -13.03 -8.31
C ALA A 160 -9.29 -12.83 -9.52
N ASP A 161 -8.74 -11.62 -9.69
CA ASP A 161 -7.70 -11.30 -10.69
C ASP A 161 -6.45 -10.72 -10.03
N PRO A 162 -5.61 -11.58 -9.43
CA PRO A 162 -4.39 -11.15 -8.73
C PRO A 162 -3.33 -10.55 -9.65
N ARG A 163 -3.52 -10.59 -10.98
CA ARG A 163 -2.55 -10.10 -11.96
C ARG A 163 -2.99 -8.81 -12.64
N GLY A 164 -4.28 -8.45 -12.56
CA GLY A 164 -4.81 -7.23 -13.16
C GLY A 164 -4.75 -7.23 -14.70
N GLU A 165 -4.90 -8.41 -15.34
CA GLU A 165 -4.98 -8.58 -16.82
C GLU A 165 -6.40 -8.38 -17.32
#